data_049d54689f448a664d2248839d600951
#
_entry.id   049d54689f448a664d2248839d600951
#
_cell.length_a   1.000
_cell.length_b   1.000
_cell.length_c   1.000
_cell.angle_alpha   90.00
_cell.angle_beta   90.00
_cell.angle_gamma   90.00
#
_symmetry.space_group_name_H-M   'P 1'
#
loop_
_entity.id
_entity.type
_entity.pdbx_description
1 polymer ?
#
loop_
_entity_poly.entity_id
_entity_poly.type
_entity_poly.pdbx_seq_one_letter_code
_entity_poly.pdbx_strand_id
1 'polypeptide(L)'
;LEEKAARNPSVNDLIGCAFAHKGIKTQVQHNSDFFDPENPEKNNHLTTFAQRTKEIRELHEQGVEKLYLHLDGWAQPGYDNQHPDYLPACKEAGGWEDMKELADTMHECGYMFGIHDQYRDFYKAAPSFDENYACRLPDGSIPEHQRWAGGPQSYLCATQAPHYVQRNFSELEKNQIHLDGAYLDVFTCNEGDECNNPRHRMTRRECYDYRARCFDYLMSKGILPSSEEVSDWSARSLVFCHYAPYDFMLRKPGSPKHGIPVPLFNLVYHDCLIEPWMMEKIDDTEDYMLYALLNGGAPYLICDG
;
A
#
# COMPACT_ATOMS: atom_id res chain seq x y z
N LEU A 1 3.56 7.47 26.76
CA LEU A 1 4.35 8.01 25.65
C LEU A 1 5.39 7.01 25.17
N GLU A 2 6.20 6.41 26.04
CA GLU A 2 7.24 5.45 25.65
C GLU A 2 6.67 4.19 24.96
N GLU A 3 5.55 3.65 25.42
CA GLU A 3 4.88 2.52 24.74
C GLU A 3 4.27 2.89 23.37
N LYS A 4 3.83 4.14 23.21
CA LYS A 4 3.23 4.62 21.96
C LYS A 4 4.28 5.07 20.94
N ALA A 5 5.44 5.49 21.41
CA ALA A 5 6.57 5.90 20.58
C ALA A 5 7.58 4.77 20.31
N ALA A 6 7.23 3.51 20.67
CA ALA A 6 8.05 2.36 20.32
C ALA A 6 8.02 2.17 18.80
N ARG A 7 9.14 2.49 18.15
CA ARG A 7 9.28 2.33 16.71
C ARG A 7 9.61 0.89 16.32
N ASN A 8 9.24 0.50 15.13
CA ASN A 8 9.76 -0.72 14.52
C ASN A 8 11.27 -0.56 14.26
N PRO A 9 12.14 -1.36 14.89
CA PRO A 9 13.61 -1.19 14.73
C PRO A 9 14.07 -1.40 13.27
N SER A 10 13.31 -2.13 12.47
CA SER A 10 13.62 -2.39 11.06
C SER A 10 13.46 -1.16 10.16
N VAL A 11 12.97 -0.04 10.66
CA VAL A 11 13.02 1.24 9.95
C VAL A 11 14.45 1.62 9.57
N ASN A 12 15.44 1.19 10.36
CA ASN A 12 16.85 1.44 10.08
C ASN A 12 17.34 0.77 8.79
N ASP A 13 16.71 -0.34 8.37
CA ASP A 13 17.11 -1.08 7.17
C ASP A 13 16.80 -0.28 5.90
N LEU A 14 15.82 0.63 5.96
CA LEU A 14 15.40 1.50 4.87
C LEU A 14 16.16 2.83 4.80
N ILE A 15 16.98 3.17 5.80
CA ILE A 15 17.71 4.43 5.81
C ILE A 15 18.70 4.46 4.64
N GLY A 16 18.57 5.49 3.79
CA GLY A 16 19.38 5.69 2.60
C GLY A 16 18.93 4.87 1.38
N CYS A 17 17.82 4.13 1.46
CA CYS A 17 17.22 3.51 0.27
C CYS A 17 16.57 4.56 -0.63
N ALA A 18 16.78 4.43 -1.93
CA ALA A 18 15.87 5.00 -2.92
C ALA A 18 14.59 4.14 -2.96
N PHE A 19 13.45 4.79 -3.19
CA PHE A 19 12.19 4.07 -3.37
C PHE A 19 11.78 4.13 -4.83
N ALA A 20 11.54 2.97 -5.44
CA ALA A 20 10.99 2.87 -6.79
C ALA A 20 9.59 2.25 -6.72
N HIS A 21 8.61 2.95 -7.25
CA HIS A 21 7.24 2.49 -7.38
C HIS A 21 7.01 2.06 -8.84
N LYS A 22 6.70 0.79 -9.07
CA LYS A 22 6.57 0.22 -10.41
C LYS A 22 5.34 -0.68 -10.51
N GLY A 23 4.61 -0.56 -11.63
CA GLY A 23 3.44 -1.38 -11.93
C GLY A 23 3.73 -2.53 -12.88
N ILE A 24 2.96 -3.59 -12.78
CA ILE A 24 2.96 -4.73 -13.72
C ILE A 24 1.72 -4.68 -14.61
N LYS A 25 0.54 -4.74 -14.02
CA LYS A 25 -0.73 -4.77 -14.75
C LYS A 25 -1.74 -3.83 -14.14
N THR A 26 -2.41 -3.07 -14.99
CA THR A 26 -3.67 -2.39 -14.68
C THR A 26 -4.72 -2.83 -15.67
N GLN A 27 -5.92 -3.15 -15.19
CA GLN A 27 -7.06 -3.51 -16.02
C GLN A 27 -8.33 -2.90 -15.45
N VAL A 28 -8.77 -1.77 -16.01
CA VAL A 28 -9.96 -1.07 -15.56
C VAL A 28 -11.22 -1.76 -16.11
N GLN A 29 -12.10 -2.16 -15.21
CA GLN A 29 -13.37 -2.80 -15.58
C GLN A 29 -14.35 -1.78 -16.16
N HIS A 30 -15.18 -2.21 -17.13
CA HIS A 30 -16.17 -1.34 -17.80
C HIS A 30 -17.19 -0.69 -16.86
N ASN A 31 -17.42 -1.28 -15.69
CA ASN A 31 -18.32 -0.79 -14.67
C ASN A 31 -17.61 -0.06 -13.53
N SER A 32 -16.37 0.32 -13.74
CA SER A 32 -15.60 1.21 -12.85
C SER A 32 -15.83 2.67 -13.21
N ASP A 33 -15.82 3.56 -12.20
CA ASP A 33 -15.83 5.01 -12.41
C ASP A 33 -14.55 5.52 -13.10
N PHE A 34 -13.46 4.75 -13.05
CA PHE A 34 -12.21 5.06 -13.75
C PHE A 34 -12.18 4.64 -15.22
N PHE A 35 -13.18 3.89 -15.68
CA PHE A 35 -13.17 3.44 -17.06
C PHE A 35 -13.30 4.63 -18.03
N ASP A 36 -12.32 4.77 -18.92
CA ASP A 36 -12.30 5.80 -19.96
C ASP A 36 -12.74 5.22 -21.31
N PRO A 37 -13.99 5.44 -21.73
CA PRO A 37 -14.48 4.92 -22.98
C PRO A 37 -13.93 5.68 -24.21
N GLU A 38 -13.42 6.90 -24.01
CA GLU A 38 -12.88 7.73 -25.10
C GLU A 38 -11.43 7.36 -25.41
N ASN A 39 -10.69 6.83 -24.42
CA ASN A 39 -9.30 6.41 -24.55
C ASN A 39 -9.12 4.97 -24.04
N PRO A 40 -9.58 3.95 -24.79
CA PRO A 40 -9.55 2.56 -24.33
C PRO A 40 -8.18 2.01 -23.95
N GLU A 41 -7.11 2.57 -24.55
CA GLU A 41 -5.72 2.21 -24.25
C GLU A 41 -5.29 2.57 -22.83
N LYS A 42 -5.93 3.57 -22.21
CA LYS A 42 -5.65 3.96 -20.82
C LYS A 42 -6.21 2.98 -19.80
N ASN A 43 -7.16 2.13 -20.21
CA ASN A 43 -7.81 1.19 -19.30
C ASN A 43 -6.98 -0.08 -19.08
N ASN A 44 -5.96 -0.32 -19.89
CA ASN A 44 -5.16 -1.51 -19.81
C ASN A 44 -3.68 -1.16 -19.94
N HIS A 45 -2.89 -1.64 -19.00
CA HIS A 45 -1.45 -1.52 -19.03
C HIS A 45 -0.83 -2.85 -18.61
N LEU A 46 0.26 -3.24 -19.28
CA LEU A 46 1.03 -4.42 -18.95
C LEU A 46 2.52 -4.15 -19.18
N THR A 47 3.30 -4.29 -18.12
CA THR A 47 4.76 -4.41 -18.17
C THR A 47 5.14 -5.75 -17.57
N THR A 48 5.97 -6.53 -18.25
CA THR A 48 6.35 -7.87 -17.77
C THR A 48 7.34 -7.82 -16.61
N PHE A 49 7.38 -8.88 -15.79
CA PHE A 49 8.40 -9.03 -14.76
C PHE A 49 9.82 -9.02 -15.37
N ALA A 50 10.01 -9.65 -16.54
CA ALA A 50 11.29 -9.65 -17.24
C ALA A 50 11.74 -8.23 -17.66
N GLN A 51 10.81 -7.35 -18.06
CA GLN A 51 11.13 -5.94 -18.33
C GLN A 51 11.56 -5.22 -17.05
N ARG A 52 10.88 -5.45 -15.93
CA ARG A 52 11.27 -4.87 -14.64
C ARG A 52 12.62 -5.41 -14.15
N THR A 53 12.88 -6.69 -14.33
CA THR A 53 14.18 -7.30 -14.01
C THR A 53 15.33 -6.61 -14.78
N LYS A 54 15.11 -6.31 -16.06
CA LYS A 54 16.09 -5.56 -16.85
C LYS A 54 16.31 -4.14 -16.30
N GLU A 55 15.23 -3.40 -16.00
CA GLU A 55 15.32 -2.06 -15.42
C GLU A 55 16.10 -2.06 -14.09
N ILE A 56 15.90 -3.06 -13.24
CA ILE A 56 16.62 -3.20 -11.96
C ILE A 56 18.12 -3.40 -12.21
N ARG A 57 18.50 -4.25 -13.16
CA ARG A 57 19.91 -4.44 -13.52
C ARG A 57 20.54 -3.15 -14.06
N GLU A 58 19.81 -2.40 -14.89
CA GLU A 58 20.26 -1.11 -15.42
C GLU A 58 20.48 -0.07 -14.30
N LEU A 59 19.59 0.00 -13.30
CA LEU A 59 19.77 0.88 -12.14
C LEU A 59 21.02 0.50 -11.34
N HIS A 60 21.26 -0.80 -11.15
CA HIS A 60 22.46 -1.28 -10.47
C HIS A 60 23.75 -0.93 -11.23
N GLU A 61 23.76 -1.11 -12.56
CA GLU A 61 24.87 -0.73 -13.43
C GLU A 61 25.14 0.78 -13.43
N GLN A 62 24.11 1.60 -13.21
CA GLN A 62 24.21 3.06 -13.05
C GLN A 62 24.70 3.49 -11.66
N GLY A 63 24.96 2.56 -10.75
CA GLY A 63 25.52 2.83 -9.42
C GLY A 63 24.49 3.14 -8.34
N VAL A 64 23.23 2.76 -8.51
CA VAL A 64 22.27 2.79 -7.40
C VAL A 64 22.67 1.71 -6.40
N GLU A 65 23.03 2.11 -5.19
CA GLU A 65 23.55 1.20 -4.17
C GLU A 65 22.47 0.57 -3.29
N LYS A 66 21.40 1.32 -3.00
CA LYS A 66 20.29 0.88 -2.13
C LYS A 66 18.97 1.26 -2.76
N LEU A 67 18.11 0.29 -2.93
CA LEU A 67 16.78 0.45 -3.52
C LEU A 67 15.75 -0.39 -2.75
N TYR A 68 14.58 0.18 -2.50
CA TYR A 68 13.38 -0.54 -2.14
C TYR A 68 12.39 -0.46 -3.32
N LEU A 69 12.04 -1.60 -3.89
CA LEU A 69 11.01 -1.68 -4.93
C LEU A 69 9.64 -1.89 -4.29
N HIS A 70 8.70 -1.02 -4.63
CA HIS A 70 7.28 -1.19 -4.35
C HIS A 70 6.59 -1.61 -5.66
N LEU A 71 6.17 -2.86 -5.75
CA LEU A 71 5.63 -3.45 -6.97
C LEU A 71 4.11 -3.56 -6.92
N ASP A 72 3.43 -2.79 -7.79
CA ASP A 72 1.98 -2.80 -7.93
C ASP A 72 1.49 -3.75 -9.01
N GLY A 73 0.22 -4.12 -8.94
CA GLY A 73 -0.49 -4.85 -9.98
C GLY A 73 0.18 -6.16 -10.41
N TRP A 74 1.01 -6.73 -9.55
CA TRP A 74 1.80 -7.94 -9.81
C TRP A 74 0.96 -9.20 -9.97
N ALA A 75 -0.28 -9.17 -9.50
CA ALA A 75 -1.17 -10.31 -9.49
C ALA A 75 -2.09 -10.37 -10.71
N GLN A 76 -2.71 -11.52 -10.95
CA GLN A 76 -3.47 -11.84 -12.16
C GLN A 76 -4.56 -10.82 -12.53
N PRO A 77 -5.37 -10.29 -11.60
CA PRO A 77 -6.38 -9.30 -11.94
C PRO A 77 -5.82 -7.91 -12.24
N GLY A 78 -4.58 -7.62 -11.81
CA GLY A 78 -3.96 -6.31 -11.88
C GLY A 78 -4.26 -5.43 -10.66
N TYR A 79 -3.76 -4.19 -10.71
CA TYR A 79 -3.86 -3.21 -9.64
C TYR A 79 -5.33 -2.91 -9.30
N ASP A 80 -5.62 -2.80 -8.02
CA ASP A 80 -6.96 -2.50 -7.47
C ASP A 80 -8.10 -3.33 -8.06
N ASN A 81 -7.89 -4.65 -8.14
CA ASN A 81 -8.87 -5.53 -8.76
C ASN A 81 -8.99 -6.86 -7.98
N GLN A 82 -10.21 -7.34 -7.83
CA GLN A 82 -10.60 -8.63 -7.22
C GLN A 82 -10.07 -8.91 -5.82
N HIS A 83 -9.62 -7.90 -5.06
CA HIS A 83 -9.23 -8.13 -3.67
C HIS A 83 -10.38 -8.74 -2.87
N PRO A 84 -10.10 -9.70 -1.97
CA PRO A 84 -8.77 -10.22 -1.58
C PRO A 84 -8.28 -11.40 -2.44
N ASP A 85 -8.93 -11.73 -3.57
CA ASP A 85 -8.63 -12.90 -4.42
C ASP A 85 -7.82 -12.55 -5.67
N TYR A 86 -6.68 -11.92 -5.48
CA TYR A 86 -5.83 -11.46 -6.59
C TYR A 86 -4.83 -12.49 -7.11
N LEU A 87 -4.53 -13.55 -6.37
CA LEU A 87 -3.61 -14.61 -6.80
C LEU A 87 -4.12 -15.36 -8.06
N PRO A 88 -3.21 -15.91 -8.88
CA PRO A 88 -1.75 -15.99 -8.78
C PRO A 88 -1.01 -14.74 -9.27
N ALA A 89 0.33 -14.78 -9.36
CA ALA A 89 1.10 -13.78 -10.09
C ALA A 89 0.62 -13.68 -11.55
N CYS A 90 0.67 -12.48 -12.12
CA CYS A 90 0.16 -12.19 -13.47
C CYS A 90 0.82 -13.08 -14.53
N LYS A 91 0.04 -13.99 -15.13
CA LYS A 91 0.54 -14.96 -16.12
C LYS A 91 1.00 -14.30 -17.41
N GLU A 92 0.30 -13.24 -17.82
CA GLU A 92 0.65 -12.47 -19.02
C GLU A 92 1.97 -11.72 -18.84
N ALA A 93 2.37 -11.45 -17.60
CA ALA A 93 3.63 -10.81 -17.26
C ALA A 93 4.79 -11.80 -17.02
N GLY A 94 4.52 -13.12 -17.08
CA GLY A 94 5.51 -14.19 -16.86
C GLY A 94 5.22 -15.09 -15.65
N GLY A 95 4.16 -14.79 -14.87
CA GLY A 95 3.72 -15.63 -13.76
C GLY A 95 4.71 -15.70 -12.61
N TRP A 96 4.60 -16.78 -11.81
CA TRP A 96 5.43 -16.98 -10.64
C TRP A 96 6.92 -17.10 -10.94
N GLU A 97 7.29 -17.68 -12.09
CA GLU A 97 8.67 -17.91 -12.49
C GLU A 97 9.40 -16.59 -12.69
N ASP A 98 8.86 -15.70 -13.54
CA ASP A 98 9.48 -14.41 -13.80
C ASP A 98 9.38 -13.45 -12.60
N MET A 99 8.33 -13.54 -11.79
CA MET A 99 8.24 -12.78 -10.53
C MET A 99 9.34 -13.20 -9.55
N LYS A 100 9.64 -14.50 -9.49
CA LYS A 100 10.73 -15.02 -8.67
C LYS A 100 12.09 -14.53 -9.20
N GLU A 101 12.30 -14.54 -10.50
CA GLU A 101 13.52 -14.00 -11.10
C GLU A 101 13.71 -12.52 -10.77
N LEU A 102 12.64 -11.73 -10.79
CA LEU A 102 12.69 -10.33 -10.37
C LEU A 102 13.10 -10.21 -8.90
N ALA A 103 12.47 -10.96 -8.00
CA ALA A 103 12.80 -10.94 -6.58
C ALA A 103 14.26 -11.37 -6.32
N ASP A 104 14.70 -12.45 -6.94
CA ASP A 104 16.08 -12.93 -6.84
C ASP A 104 17.08 -11.88 -7.36
N THR A 105 16.78 -11.22 -8.50
CA THR A 105 17.61 -10.15 -9.04
C THR A 105 17.68 -8.94 -8.08
N MET A 106 16.58 -8.56 -7.44
CA MET A 106 16.60 -7.52 -6.41
C MET A 106 17.62 -7.86 -5.31
N HIS A 107 17.58 -9.09 -4.80
CA HIS A 107 18.50 -9.53 -3.75
C HIS A 107 19.96 -9.66 -4.24
N GLU A 108 20.18 -10.13 -5.46
CA GLU A 108 21.51 -10.15 -6.08
C GLU A 108 22.15 -8.75 -6.18
N CYS A 109 21.33 -7.73 -6.45
CA CYS A 109 21.76 -6.34 -6.47
C CYS A 109 21.89 -5.70 -5.06
N GLY A 110 21.57 -6.43 -3.99
CA GLY A 110 21.55 -5.90 -2.62
C GLY A 110 20.35 -4.99 -2.33
N TYR A 111 19.29 -5.11 -3.10
CA TYR A 111 18.05 -4.34 -3.00
C TYR A 111 16.97 -5.06 -2.23
N MET A 112 15.93 -4.34 -1.82
CA MET A 112 14.76 -4.85 -1.12
C MET A 112 13.56 -4.98 -2.08
N PHE A 113 12.87 -6.13 -2.02
CA PHE A 113 11.71 -6.42 -2.82
C PHE A 113 10.42 -6.33 -1.99
N GLY A 114 9.58 -5.35 -2.31
CA GLY A 114 8.28 -5.14 -1.67
C GLY A 114 7.14 -5.22 -2.67
N ILE A 115 5.97 -5.59 -2.20
CA ILE A 115 4.75 -5.68 -2.98
C ILE A 115 3.64 -4.80 -2.40
N HIS A 116 2.77 -4.31 -3.29
CA HIS A 116 1.49 -3.71 -2.94
C HIS A 116 0.42 -4.78 -2.79
N ASP A 117 -0.42 -4.62 -1.75
CA ASP A 117 -1.55 -5.48 -1.47
C ASP A 117 -2.63 -4.72 -0.72
N GLN A 118 -3.87 -5.23 -0.64
CA GLN A 118 -4.91 -4.60 0.15
C GLN A 118 -6.01 -5.60 0.59
N TYR A 119 -6.65 -5.32 1.75
CA TYR A 119 -7.63 -6.21 2.39
C TYR A 119 -8.80 -5.44 3.01
N ARG A 120 -9.13 -4.28 2.47
CA ARG A 120 -10.30 -3.50 2.85
C ARG A 120 -11.36 -3.48 1.75
N ASP A 121 -10.96 -3.20 0.52
CA ASP A 121 -11.87 -3.21 -0.60
C ASP A 121 -12.26 -4.66 -0.94
N PHE A 122 -13.54 -4.89 -1.03
CA PHE A 122 -14.11 -6.21 -1.26
C PHE A 122 -14.87 -6.22 -2.57
N TYR A 123 -14.17 -6.59 -3.62
CA TYR A 123 -14.72 -6.55 -4.98
C TYR A 123 -15.80 -7.60 -5.18
N LYS A 124 -16.93 -7.20 -5.79
CA LYS A 124 -18.02 -8.14 -6.10
C LYS A 124 -17.62 -9.21 -7.11
N ALA A 125 -16.60 -8.94 -7.94
CA ALA A 125 -16.01 -9.88 -8.87
C ALA A 125 -15.02 -10.88 -8.21
N ALA A 126 -14.65 -10.68 -6.95
CA ALA A 126 -13.78 -11.60 -6.24
C ALA A 126 -14.49 -12.95 -6.00
N PRO A 127 -13.83 -14.10 -6.27
CA PRO A 127 -14.41 -15.43 -6.05
C PRO A 127 -14.91 -15.69 -4.63
N SER A 128 -14.28 -15.10 -3.63
CA SER A 128 -14.70 -15.22 -2.22
C SER A 128 -15.70 -14.16 -1.77
N PHE A 129 -16.21 -13.33 -2.69
CA PHE A 129 -17.19 -12.31 -2.31
C PHE A 129 -18.42 -12.96 -1.68
N ASP A 130 -18.69 -12.59 -0.43
CA ASP A 130 -19.86 -12.98 0.33
C ASP A 130 -20.31 -11.80 1.18
N GLU A 131 -21.55 -11.37 0.99
CA GLU A 131 -22.17 -10.30 1.78
C GLU A 131 -22.12 -10.57 3.30
N ASN A 132 -21.97 -11.82 3.72
CA ASN A 132 -21.80 -12.18 5.12
C ASN A 132 -20.44 -11.75 5.68
N TYR A 133 -19.44 -11.45 4.85
CA TYR A 133 -18.11 -10.96 5.25
C TYR A 133 -17.95 -9.46 5.04
N ALA A 134 -18.90 -8.82 4.37
CA ALA A 134 -18.90 -7.37 4.18
C ALA A 134 -19.30 -6.62 5.45
N CYS A 135 -18.77 -5.42 5.61
CA CYS A 135 -19.21 -4.48 6.64
C CYS A 135 -20.68 -4.10 6.44
N ARG A 136 -21.43 -3.97 7.54
CA ARG A 136 -22.82 -3.50 7.54
C ARG A 136 -22.97 -2.22 8.34
N LEU A 137 -23.73 -1.28 7.79
CA LEU A 137 -24.15 -0.06 8.47
C LEU A 137 -25.16 -0.37 9.61
N PRO A 138 -25.50 0.61 10.49
CA PRO A 138 -26.45 0.41 11.56
C PRO A 138 -27.87 -0.02 11.11
N ASP A 139 -28.28 0.36 9.91
CA ASP A 139 -29.55 -0.04 9.29
C ASP A 139 -29.52 -1.44 8.64
N GLY A 140 -28.34 -2.10 8.67
CA GLY A 140 -28.11 -3.42 8.09
C GLY A 140 -27.73 -3.41 6.63
N SER A 141 -27.71 -2.26 5.97
CA SER A 141 -27.27 -2.12 4.57
C SER A 141 -25.76 -2.34 4.43
N ILE A 142 -25.31 -2.68 3.21
CA ILE A 142 -23.92 -2.85 2.86
C ILE A 142 -23.50 -1.64 2.04
N PRO A 143 -22.47 -0.86 2.46
CA PRO A 143 -21.97 0.24 1.67
C PRO A 143 -21.30 -0.28 0.39
N GLU A 144 -21.55 0.39 -0.73
CA GLU A 144 -21.01 0.01 -2.03
C GLU A 144 -20.53 1.24 -2.81
N HIS A 145 -19.51 1.04 -3.62
CA HIS A 145 -19.04 1.99 -4.61
C HIS A 145 -18.34 1.27 -5.76
N GLN A 146 -17.87 2.01 -6.77
CA GLN A 146 -17.19 1.46 -7.95
C GLN A 146 -16.04 2.36 -8.42
N ARG A 147 -15.35 2.98 -7.48
CA ARG A 147 -14.33 4.02 -7.75
C ARG A 147 -13.04 3.49 -8.35
N TRP A 148 -12.65 2.23 -8.05
CA TRP A 148 -11.33 1.73 -8.39
C TRP A 148 -11.38 0.78 -9.60
N ALA A 149 -10.22 0.40 -10.12
CA ALA A 149 -10.09 -0.35 -11.39
C ALA A 149 -10.97 -1.60 -11.47
N GLY A 150 -11.15 -2.32 -10.38
CA GLY A 150 -11.93 -3.56 -10.31
C GLY A 150 -13.46 -3.39 -10.35
N GLY A 151 -13.97 -2.15 -10.38
CA GLY A 151 -15.41 -1.86 -10.47
C GLY A 151 -16.15 -2.04 -9.14
N PRO A 152 -17.39 -2.56 -9.14
CA PRO A 152 -18.25 -2.60 -7.96
C PRO A 152 -17.65 -3.36 -6.79
N GLN A 153 -17.67 -2.72 -5.62
CA GLN A 153 -17.07 -3.23 -4.40
C GLN A 153 -17.82 -2.76 -3.16
N SER A 154 -17.61 -3.48 -2.08
CA SER A 154 -18.00 -3.15 -0.72
C SER A 154 -16.74 -3.04 0.15
N TYR A 155 -16.88 -3.12 1.48
CA TYR A 155 -15.76 -3.20 2.41
C TYR A 155 -15.74 -4.56 3.10
N LEU A 156 -14.61 -5.26 2.98
CA LEU A 156 -14.34 -6.47 3.74
C LEU A 156 -14.27 -6.10 5.23
N CYS A 157 -15.04 -6.77 6.07
CA CYS A 157 -14.91 -6.54 7.50
C CYS A 157 -13.48 -6.89 7.97
N ALA A 158 -12.83 -5.99 8.69
CA ALA A 158 -11.45 -6.20 9.13
C ALA A 158 -11.26 -7.46 10.00
N THR A 159 -12.34 -7.97 10.59
CA THR A 159 -12.31 -9.27 11.29
C THR A 159 -11.87 -10.43 10.39
N GLN A 160 -12.03 -10.30 9.07
CA GLN A 160 -11.67 -11.31 8.06
C GLN A 160 -10.27 -11.07 7.48
N ALA A 161 -9.75 -9.85 7.52
CA ALA A 161 -8.49 -9.47 6.90
C ALA A 161 -7.29 -10.36 7.31
N PRO A 162 -7.07 -10.71 8.60
CA PRO A 162 -5.96 -11.57 8.97
C PRO A 162 -5.98 -12.95 8.31
N HIS A 163 -7.17 -13.51 8.06
CA HIS A 163 -7.30 -14.80 7.37
C HIS A 163 -6.80 -14.70 5.92
N TYR A 164 -7.23 -13.67 5.19
CA TYR A 164 -6.83 -13.47 3.79
C TYR A 164 -5.34 -13.11 3.66
N VAL A 165 -4.81 -12.27 4.56
CA VAL A 165 -3.37 -11.97 4.63
C VAL A 165 -2.58 -13.26 4.79
N GLN A 166 -2.90 -14.09 5.79
CA GLN A 166 -2.21 -15.35 6.01
C GLN A 166 -2.30 -16.30 4.81
N ARG A 167 -3.48 -16.41 4.20
CA ARG A 167 -3.70 -17.24 3.00
C ARG A 167 -2.77 -16.81 1.86
N ASN A 168 -2.79 -15.52 1.53
CA ASN A 168 -2.10 -14.99 0.37
C ASN A 168 -0.59 -14.99 0.54
N PHE A 169 -0.08 -14.56 1.69
CA PHE A 169 1.36 -14.59 1.99
C PHE A 169 1.91 -16.01 2.11
N SER A 170 1.11 -16.98 2.60
CA SER A 170 1.50 -18.38 2.56
C SER A 170 1.64 -18.90 1.13
N GLU A 171 0.84 -18.41 0.19
CA GLU A 171 0.95 -18.82 -1.22
C GLU A 171 2.19 -18.19 -1.90
N LEU A 172 2.53 -16.94 -1.57
CA LEU A 172 3.79 -16.31 -2.00
C LEU A 172 5.00 -17.12 -1.49
N GLU A 173 4.99 -17.52 -0.21
CA GLU A 173 6.05 -18.33 0.39
C GLU A 173 6.19 -19.70 -0.30
N LYS A 174 5.08 -20.39 -0.61
CA LYS A 174 5.09 -21.66 -1.35
C LYS A 174 5.69 -21.53 -2.75
N ASN A 175 5.47 -20.42 -3.40
CA ASN A 175 6.05 -20.11 -4.71
C ASN A 175 7.46 -19.53 -4.61
N GLN A 176 8.07 -19.56 -3.43
CA GLN A 176 9.45 -19.11 -3.17
C GLN A 176 9.68 -17.63 -3.53
N ILE A 177 8.66 -16.80 -3.39
CA ILE A 177 8.80 -15.36 -3.50
C ILE A 177 9.28 -14.83 -2.15
N HIS A 178 10.54 -14.43 -2.08
CA HIS A 178 11.12 -13.82 -0.89
C HIS A 178 10.82 -12.33 -0.87
N LEU A 179 10.05 -11.89 0.11
CA LEU A 179 9.66 -10.50 0.30
C LEU A 179 10.43 -9.88 1.45
N ASP A 180 10.95 -8.66 1.22
CA ASP A 180 11.48 -7.80 2.28
C ASP A 180 10.40 -6.90 2.86
N GLY A 181 9.40 -6.53 2.06
CA GLY A 181 8.33 -5.66 2.51
C GLY A 181 6.99 -5.93 1.87
N ALA A 182 5.95 -5.43 2.52
CA ALA A 182 4.59 -5.45 2.00
C ALA A 182 3.82 -4.19 2.42
N TYR A 183 3.25 -3.54 1.43
CA TYR A 183 2.40 -2.37 1.59
C TYR A 183 0.95 -2.83 1.62
N LEU A 184 0.29 -2.67 2.76
CA LEU A 184 -1.13 -2.96 2.91
C LEU A 184 -1.91 -1.65 2.75
N ASP A 185 -2.40 -1.44 1.53
CA ASP A 185 -3.11 -0.24 1.14
C ASP A 185 -4.41 -0.02 1.93
N VAL A 186 -4.86 1.22 2.00
CA VAL A 186 -6.10 1.72 2.63
C VAL A 186 -6.29 1.37 4.12
N PHE A 187 -5.33 0.73 4.77
CA PHE A 187 -5.49 0.37 6.19
C PHE A 187 -5.35 1.56 7.13
N THR A 188 -4.56 2.55 6.75
CA THR A 188 -4.16 3.65 7.65
C THR A 188 -4.64 5.03 7.21
N CYS A 189 -5.21 5.16 6.00
CA CYS A 189 -5.69 6.43 5.43
C CYS A 189 -7.12 6.82 5.82
N ASN A 190 -7.77 6.06 6.68
CA ASN A 190 -9.16 6.31 7.08
C ASN A 190 -9.36 6.09 8.58
N GLU A 191 -10.50 6.57 9.09
CA GLU A 191 -10.85 6.52 10.50
C GLU A 191 -11.25 5.13 11.03
N GLY A 192 -11.04 4.10 10.26
CA GLY A 192 -11.46 2.73 10.60
C GLY A 192 -12.95 2.48 10.31
N ASP A 193 -13.24 1.25 9.93
CA ASP A 193 -14.61 0.83 9.63
C ASP A 193 -15.30 0.32 10.88
N GLU A 194 -16.62 0.55 10.95
CA GLU A 194 -17.51 -0.11 11.90
C GLU A 194 -18.34 -1.17 11.17
N CYS A 195 -18.64 -2.26 11.85
CA CYS A 195 -19.49 -3.31 11.29
C CYS A 195 -20.60 -3.69 12.25
N ASN A 196 -21.85 -3.61 11.77
CA ASN A 196 -23.04 -3.99 12.52
C ASN A 196 -23.57 -5.38 12.17
N ASN A 197 -22.82 -6.19 11.42
CA ASN A 197 -23.19 -7.56 11.15
C ASN A 197 -23.20 -8.36 12.47
N PRO A 198 -24.31 -9.02 12.84
CA PRO A 198 -24.43 -9.71 14.13
C PRO A 198 -23.43 -10.87 14.31
N ARG A 199 -22.88 -11.41 13.22
CA ARG A 199 -21.90 -12.51 13.25
C ARG A 199 -20.49 -12.05 13.54
N HIS A 200 -20.16 -10.78 13.20
CA HIS A 200 -18.83 -10.20 13.37
C HIS A 200 -18.94 -8.69 13.59
N ARG A 201 -19.67 -8.29 14.63
CA ARG A 201 -19.69 -6.89 15.06
C ARG A 201 -18.27 -6.40 15.31
N MET A 202 -18.04 -5.16 14.90
CA MET A 202 -16.73 -4.55 15.02
C MET A 202 -16.87 -3.04 15.22
N THR A 203 -16.25 -2.53 16.25
CA THR A 203 -16.04 -1.10 16.48
C THR A 203 -14.82 -0.61 15.72
N ARG A 204 -14.66 0.70 15.56
CA ARG A 204 -13.44 1.30 14.99
C ARG A 204 -12.18 0.86 15.71
N ARG A 205 -12.20 0.77 17.03
CA ARG A 205 -11.07 0.30 17.82
C ARG A 205 -10.68 -1.12 17.45
N GLU A 206 -11.66 -2.01 17.38
CA GLU A 206 -11.43 -3.40 16.97
C GLU A 206 -10.97 -3.49 15.51
N CYS A 207 -11.45 -2.60 14.62
CA CYS A 207 -10.94 -2.52 13.25
C CYS A 207 -9.43 -2.27 13.23
N TYR A 208 -8.94 -1.29 14.00
CA TYR A 208 -7.50 -1.03 14.13
C TYR A 208 -6.75 -2.23 14.71
N ASP A 209 -7.31 -2.90 15.71
CA ASP A 209 -6.71 -4.09 16.31
C ASP A 209 -6.60 -5.26 15.30
N TYR A 210 -7.59 -5.47 14.43
CA TYR A 210 -7.53 -6.48 13.37
C TYR A 210 -6.53 -6.11 12.27
N ARG A 211 -6.48 -4.85 11.84
CA ARG A 211 -5.49 -4.36 10.90
C ARG A 211 -4.07 -4.47 11.47
N ALA A 212 -3.87 -4.12 12.72
CA ALA A 212 -2.60 -4.28 13.41
C ALA A 212 -2.12 -5.75 13.44
N ARG A 213 -3.02 -6.71 13.60
CA ARG A 213 -2.68 -8.15 13.53
C ARG A 213 -2.15 -8.55 12.15
N CYS A 214 -2.59 -7.90 11.08
CA CYS A 214 -2.03 -8.12 9.75
C CYS A 214 -0.58 -7.65 9.69
N PHE A 215 -0.28 -6.47 10.22
CA PHE A 215 1.10 -5.99 10.33
C PHE A 215 1.97 -6.86 11.25
N ASP A 216 1.43 -7.28 12.40
CA ASP A 216 2.12 -8.19 13.33
C ASP A 216 2.47 -9.53 12.65
N TYR A 217 1.57 -10.06 11.82
CA TYR A 217 1.83 -11.26 11.03
C TYR A 217 2.98 -11.05 10.03
N LEU A 218 2.99 -9.93 9.28
CA LEU A 218 4.10 -9.60 8.37
C LEU A 218 5.43 -9.51 9.13
N MET A 219 5.47 -8.79 10.25
CA MET A 219 6.67 -8.69 11.08
C MET A 219 7.13 -10.05 11.59
N SER A 220 6.20 -10.95 11.95
CA SER A 220 6.55 -12.32 12.39
C SER A 220 7.19 -13.17 11.29
N LYS A 221 7.01 -12.77 10.02
CA LYS A 221 7.63 -13.38 8.84
C LYS A 221 8.91 -12.67 8.39
N GLY A 222 9.33 -11.61 9.09
CA GLY A 222 10.46 -10.78 8.70
C GLY A 222 10.16 -9.82 7.56
N ILE A 223 8.88 -9.60 7.24
CA ILE A 223 8.42 -8.71 6.17
C ILE A 223 8.14 -7.33 6.78
N LEU A 224 8.73 -6.28 6.20
CA LEU A 224 8.58 -4.89 6.63
C LEU A 224 7.19 -4.35 6.27
N PRO A 225 6.34 -3.99 7.25
CA PRO A 225 5.03 -3.45 6.94
C PRO A 225 5.09 -1.98 6.53
N SER A 226 4.27 -1.63 5.56
CA SER A 226 3.98 -0.25 5.16
C SER A 226 2.50 -0.09 4.82
N SER A 227 2.03 1.13 4.70
CA SER A 227 0.64 1.44 4.33
C SER A 227 0.55 2.87 3.78
N GLU A 228 -0.65 3.31 3.42
CA GLU A 228 -0.87 4.56 2.68
C GLU A 228 -0.54 5.80 3.53
N GLU A 229 -1.13 5.92 4.70
CA GLU A 229 -0.84 6.98 5.67
C GLU A 229 -0.37 6.38 6.99
N VAL A 230 -0.16 7.21 7.99
CA VAL A 230 0.21 6.77 9.32
C VAL A 230 -0.64 7.45 10.38
N SER A 231 -0.89 6.72 11.45
CA SER A 231 -1.58 7.21 12.65
C SER A 231 -0.95 6.60 13.90
N ASP A 232 -1.33 7.09 15.07
CA ASP A 232 -0.75 6.67 16.35
C ASP A 232 -0.84 5.16 16.61
N TRP A 233 -1.90 4.51 16.16
CA TRP A 233 -2.09 3.06 16.33
C TRP A 233 -1.18 2.22 15.43
N SER A 234 -0.77 2.77 14.26
CA SER A 234 0.04 2.06 13.25
C SER A 234 1.54 2.38 13.33
N ALA A 235 1.93 3.50 13.93
CA ALA A 235 3.31 3.97 13.99
C ALA A 235 4.30 2.93 14.59
N ARG A 236 3.85 2.07 15.50
CA ARG A 236 4.69 1.01 16.09
C ARG A 236 5.04 -0.13 15.12
N SER A 237 4.25 -0.31 14.07
CA SER A 237 4.37 -1.45 13.14
C SER A 237 4.99 -1.04 11.82
N LEU A 238 4.61 0.13 11.31
CA LEU A 238 5.03 0.59 9.99
C LEU A 238 6.50 0.99 9.96
N VAL A 239 7.17 0.75 8.84
CA VAL A 239 8.54 1.23 8.56
C VAL A 239 8.53 2.42 7.62
N PHE A 240 7.53 2.53 6.73
CA PHE A 240 7.27 3.72 5.92
C PHE A 240 5.78 3.84 5.58
N CYS A 241 5.38 5.00 5.08
CA CYS A 241 4.07 5.26 4.48
C CYS A 241 4.25 6.04 3.17
N HIS A 242 3.22 6.05 2.30
CA HIS A 242 3.25 6.82 1.05
C HIS A 242 2.97 8.30 1.27
N TYR A 243 2.10 8.60 2.23
CA TYR A 243 1.68 9.96 2.54
C TYR A 243 1.94 10.28 4.00
N ALA A 244 2.66 11.38 4.22
CA ALA A 244 2.71 12.00 5.54
C ALA A 244 1.38 12.72 5.83
N PRO A 245 0.98 12.92 7.10
CA PRO A 245 -0.29 13.56 7.46
C PRO A 245 -0.28 15.07 7.26
N TYR A 246 0.27 15.57 6.15
CA TYR A 246 0.50 17.00 5.87
C TYR A 246 -0.32 17.53 4.71
N ASP A 247 -1.19 16.77 4.13
CA ASP A 247 -1.95 17.17 2.95
C ASP A 247 -2.70 18.51 3.13
N PHE A 248 -3.13 18.80 4.34
CA PHE A 248 -3.73 20.08 4.69
C PHE A 248 -2.73 21.26 4.64
N MET A 249 -1.43 21.02 4.77
CA MET A 249 -0.39 22.05 4.69
C MET A 249 -0.08 22.42 3.24
N LEU A 250 -0.33 21.51 2.30
CA LEU A 250 -0.08 21.66 0.88
C LEU A 250 -1.27 22.30 0.11
N ARG A 251 -2.31 22.73 0.82
CA ARG A 251 -3.47 23.38 0.18
C ARG A 251 -3.06 24.68 -0.49
N LYS A 252 -3.57 24.87 -1.71
CA LYS A 252 -3.32 26.08 -2.49
C LYS A 252 -3.56 27.35 -1.67
N PRO A 253 -2.72 28.39 -1.84
CA PRO A 253 -2.95 29.68 -1.23
C PRO A 253 -4.39 30.18 -1.49
N GLY A 254 -5.04 30.69 -0.44
CA GLY A 254 -6.45 31.15 -0.53
C GLY A 254 -7.53 30.08 -0.29
N SER A 255 -7.16 28.79 -0.20
CA SER A 255 -8.12 27.75 0.23
C SER A 255 -8.60 27.99 1.66
N PRO A 256 -9.88 27.70 1.98
CA PRO A 256 -10.38 27.81 3.34
C PRO A 256 -9.53 27.01 4.32
N LYS A 257 -9.06 27.67 5.37
CA LYS A 257 -8.31 27.02 6.44
C LYS A 257 -9.22 26.85 7.66
N HIS A 258 -9.25 25.66 8.22
CA HIS A 258 -9.97 25.36 9.44
C HIS A 258 -8.95 25.24 10.59
N GLY A 259 -8.65 26.35 11.23
CA GLY A 259 -7.73 26.42 12.36
C GLY A 259 -6.25 26.54 11.95
N ILE A 260 -5.36 26.44 12.94
CA ILE A 260 -3.92 26.45 12.77
C ILE A 260 -3.43 25.01 12.94
N PRO A 261 -2.74 24.45 11.93
CA PRO A 261 -2.20 23.11 12.03
C PRO A 261 -1.11 23.06 13.12
N VAL A 262 -1.23 22.06 13.99
CA VAL A 262 -0.21 21.76 14.99
C VAL A 262 0.47 20.46 14.56
N PRO A 263 1.78 20.44 14.28
CA PRO A 263 2.48 19.25 13.79
C PRO A 263 2.73 18.25 14.94
N LEU A 264 1.68 17.94 15.69
CA LEU A 264 1.79 17.13 16.90
C LEU A 264 2.24 15.70 16.60
N PHE A 265 1.75 15.13 15.49
CA PHE A 265 2.14 13.80 15.06
C PHE A 265 3.66 13.74 14.82
N ASN A 266 4.20 14.67 14.05
CA ASN A 266 5.64 14.72 13.74
C ASN A 266 6.50 14.97 14.97
N LEU A 267 6.05 15.81 15.91
CA LEU A 267 6.77 16.05 17.15
C LEU A 267 6.91 14.76 17.99
N VAL A 268 5.98 13.81 17.84
CA VAL A 268 5.96 12.56 18.63
C VAL A 268 6.55 11.38 17.87
N TYR A 269 6.34 11.30 16.55
CA TYR A 269 6.59 10.07 15.76
C TYR A 269 7.58 10.24 14.61
N HIS A 270 8.17 11.43 14.39
CA HIS A 270 9.04 11.72 13.24
C HIS A 270 10.24 10.77 13.07
N ASP A 271 10.63 10.06 14.11
CA ASP A 271 11.72 9.09 14.09
C ASP A 271 11.24 7.63 14.13
N CYS A 272 9.92 7.41 14.11
CA CYS A 272 9.35 6.07 14.21
C CYS A 272 9.26 5.34 12.87
N LEU A 273 9.13 6.08 11.77
CA LEU A 273 9.00 5.54 10.42
C LEU A 273 9.46 6.57 9.39
N ILE A 274 9.66 6.11 8.15
CA ILE A 274 9.97 7.01 7.04
C ILE A 274 8.66 7.54 6.47
N GLU A 275 8.50 8.85 6.49
CA GLU A 275 7.37 9.56 5.91
C GLU A 275 7.83 10.28 4.64
N PRO A 276 7.62 9.71 3.46
CA PRO A 276 8.01 10.36 2.23
C PRO A 276 7.07 11.52 1.88
N TRP A 277 7.64 12.53 1.23
CA TRP A 277 6.90 13.62 0.64
C TRP A 277 6.85 13.46 -0.87
N MET A 278 5.67 13.50 -1.44
CA MET A 278 5.50 13.39 -2.89
C MET A 278 5.71 14.74 -3.57
N MET A 279 6.62 14.79 -4.53
CA MET A 279 6.99 16.03 -5.21
C MET A 279 5.88 16.63 -6.07
N GLU A 280 4.99 15.82 -6.61
CA GLU A 280 3.88 16.28 -7.44
C GLU A 280 2.84 17.12 -6.70
N LYS A 281 2.88 17.11 -5.38
CA LYS A 281 1.98 17.91 -4.53
C LYS A 281 2.47 19.33 -4.26
N ILE A 282 3.66 19.69 -4.73
CA ILE A 282 4.31 20.98 -4.45
C ILE A 282 4.74 21.63 -5.77
N ASP A 283 4.35 22.91 -5.95
CA ASP A 283 4.65 23.69 -7.15
C ASP A 283 6.13 24.13 -7.20
N ASP A 284 6.86 24.07 -6.09
CA ASP A 284 8.25 24.52 -5.96
C ASP A 284 9.14 23.45 -5.31
N THR A 285 10.14 23.00 -6.06
CA THR A 285 11.06 21.94 -5.63
C THR A 285 11.92 22.34 -4.43
N GLU A 286 12.28 23.60 -4.30
CA GLU A 286 13.09 24.09 -3.17
C GLU A 286 12.27 24.09 -1.88
N ASP A 287 11.02 24.54 -1.93
CA ASP A 287 10.10 24.49 -0.80
C ASP A 287 9.79 23.05 -0.39
N TYR A 288 9.68 22.14 -1.35
CA TYR A 288 9.48 20.72 -1.07
C TYR A 288 10.57 20.14 -0.17
N MET A 289 11.82 20.32 -0.55
CA MET A 289 12.96 19.81 0.24
C MET A 289 13.01 20.44 1.64
N LEU A 290 12.71 21.74 1.74
CA LEU A 290 12.66 22.42 3.02
C LEU A 290 11.53 21.89 3.91
N TYR A 291 10.34 21.67 3.35
CA TYR A 291 9.22 21.09 4.09
C TYR A 291 9.53 19.67 4.56
N ALA A 292 10.08 18.83 3.70
CA ALA A 292 10.49 17.48 4.08
C ALA A 292 11.46 17.50 5.25
N LEU A 293 12.52 18.33 5.18
CA LEU A 293 13.51 18.44 6.23
C LEU A 293 12.92 18.97 7.55
N LEU A 294 12.10 20.02 7.50
CA LEU A 294 11.50 20.63 8.69
C LEU A 294 10.51 19.70 9.41
N ASN A 295 9.92 18.77 8.68
CA ASN A 295 8.95 17.82 9.24
C ASN A 295 9.52 16.42 9.44
N GLY A 296 10.83 16.21 9.21
CA GLY A 296 11.47 14.91 9.35
C GLY A 296 11.08 13.91 8.26
N GLY A 297 10.49 14.40 7.17
CA GLY A 297 10.11 13.58 6.02
C GLY A 297 11.30 13.28 5.09
N ALA A 298 11.19 12.21 4.31
CA ALA A 298 12.16 11.83 3.30
C ALA A 298 11.68 12.24 1.90
N PRO A 299 12.56 12.72 1.00
CA PRO A 299 12.21 12.94 -0.40
C PRO A 299 11.80 11.62 -1.06
N TYR A 300 10.68 11.67 -1.78
CA TYR A 300 10.14 10.50 -2.47
C TYR A 300 9.87 10.85 -3.93
N LEU A 301 10.48 10.11 -4.84
CA LEU A 301 10.28 10.25 -6.27
C LEU A 301 9.47 9.05 -6.77
N ILE A 302 8.28 9.33 -7.30
CA ILE A 302 7.53 8.31 -8.05
C ILE A 302 8.17 8.23 -9.44
N CYS A 303 8.68 7.05 -9.76
CA CYS A 303 9.17 6.75 -11.09
C CYS A 303 8.13 5.90 -11.81
N ASP A 304 7.10 6.54 -12.33
CA ASP A 304 6.18 5.91 -13.27
C ASP A 304 6.89 5.76 -14.60
N GLY A 305 7.09 4.52 -14.99
CA GLY A 305 7.72 4.19 -16.27
C GLY A 305 6.73 3.60 -17.22
#